data_d9373b527d4f5f35775e2537579546a1
#
_entry.id   d9373b527d4f5f35775e2537579546a1
#
_cell.length_a   1.000
_cell.length_b   1.000
_cell.length_c   1.000
_cell.angle_alpha   90.00
_cell.angle_beta   90.00
_cell.angle_gamma   90.00
#
_symmetry.space_group_name_H-M   'P 1'
#
loop_
_entity.id
_entity.type
_entity.pdbx_description
1 polymer ?
#
loop_
_entity_poly.entity_id
_entity_poly.type
_entity_poly.pdbx_seq_one_letter_code
_entity_poly.pdbx_strand_id
1 'polypeptide(L)'
;MTSDAHVAPLLKEQLRFYCPKKYLEQFDEFVKLNDGLPLRMGSPEKEDNPRLSYFRNALTTGGWDVHQRLRDMDRDGVAGEIIFHGLNTGRQDLMPFNGAFGAFGMRGFDNELVAVGRHMYNQWLADFCSVEPERHAGLAHVPIWDPELAVTEVEWAAAAGLKGVNFPRPQPANPAYNDRAWDRFYAACAANDMPLTTHAQAPGPPPVGKTASPGDFEVYTLEIMGESGRTALPQLLFGGVFDRHPNLKLVYTEVVDDWWQNTMARLDDFYLNFSSPIERLPEALRVNTGPYPPTKLSALPSELCKQHVFIGWSCVAPFETKRAVEAGFDSQILWGSDYPHPEGSWQYPRTDDETPMTHLHLRDSFAAIPADKAAGMIGLNAAKVYGMDIAKLQKVADRINSLTFEQLATPFEGPVEDVVTRSAQFCFRRSGPFG
;
A
#
# COMPACT_ATOMS: atom_id res chain seq x y z
N MET A 1 -7.45 -12.98 -1.00
CA MET A 1 -7.22 -11.73 -1.75
C MET A 1 -6.17 -10.92 -1.03
N THR A 2 -5.16 -10.42 -1.70
CA THR A 2 -4.12 -9.60 -1.09
C THR A 2 -4.42 -8.10 -1.24
N SER A 3 -4.17 -7.32 -0.18
CA SER A 3 -4.30 -5.85 -0.19
C SER A 3 -2.99 -5.14 -0.57
N ASP A 4 -1.94 -5.92 -0.85
CA ASP A 4 -0.62 -5.38 -1.17
C ASP A 4 0.08 -6.27 -2.18
N ALA A 5 0.35 -5.69 -3.35
CA ALA A 5 1.07 -6.32 -4.42
C ALA A 5 1.61 -5.25 -5.39
N HIS A 6 2.73 -5.52 -6.04
CA HIS A 6 3.44 -4.52 -6.80
C HIS A 6 3.67 -4.90 -8.26
N VAL A 7 3.70 -3.87 -9.11
CA VAL A 7 4.07 -3.96 -10.53
C VAL A 7 4.96 -2.79 -10.91
N ALA A 8 5.77 -2.96 -11.95
CA ALA A 8 6.50 -1.87 -12.58
C ALA A 8 6.72 -2.20 -14.07
N PRO A 9 6.12 -1.42 -14.97
CA PRO A 9 6.31 -1.62 -16.41
C PRO A 9 7.74 -1.34 -16.85
N LEU A 10 8.16 -2.03 -17.89
CA LEU A 10 9.43 -1.76 -18.56
C LEU A 10 9.34 -0.41 -19.29
N LEU A 11 10.19 0.55 -18.91
CA LEU A 11 10.12 1.91 -19.40
C LEU A 11 10.09 1.97 -20.95
N LYS A 12 11.12 1.42 -21.59
CA LYS A 12 11.30 1.50 -23.04
C LYS A 12 10.33 0.63 -23.80
N GLU A 13 10.15 -0.61 -23.35
CA GLU A 13 9.42 -1.65 -24.06
C GLU A 13 7.91 -1.48 -23.93
N GLN A 14 7.43 -0.98 -22.78
CA GLN A 14 6.00 -0.91 -22.48
C GLN A 14 5.48 0.51 -22.36
N LEU A 15 6.13 1.40 -21.60
CA LEU A 15 5.60 2.75 -21.36
C LEU A 15 5.76 3.71 -22.52
N ARG A 16 6.74 3.51 -23.39
CA ARG A 16 6.93 4.38 -24.55
C ARG A 16 5.70 4.46 -25.46
N PHE A 17 4.92 3.40 -25.53
CA PHE A 17 3.68 3.34 -26.32
C PHE A 17 2.64 4.36 -25.84
N TYR A 18 2.56 4.61 -24.53
CA TYR A 18 1.61 5.55 -23.93
C TYR A 18 2.09 7.00 -23.91
N CYS A 19 3.34 7.24 -24.31
CA CYS A 19 3.90 8.60 -24.31
C CYS A 19 3.27 9.46 -25.43
N PRO A 20 2.66 10.62 -25.10
CA PRO A 20 2.16 11.52 -26.11
C PRO A 20 3.29 12.01 -27.03
N LYS A 21 3.02 12.09 -28.35
CA LYS A 21 4.03 12.41 -29.37
C LYS A 21 4.88 13.64 -29.06
N LYS A 22 4.28 14.67 -28.44
CA LYS A 22 4.96 15.93 -28.10
C LYS A 22 6.03 15.78 -27.01
N TYR A 23 6.02 14.67 -26.24
CA TYR A 23 6.96 14.40 -25.15
C TYR A 23 7.90 13.21 -25.39
N LEU A 24 7.87 12.62 -26.61
CA LEU A 24 8.69 11.43 -26.91
C LEU A 24 10.19 11.72 -26.79
N GLU A 25 10.65 12.91 -27.17
CA GLU A 25 12.07 13.28 -27.05
C GLU A 25 12.49 13.33 -25.57
N GLN A 26 11.71 14.00 -24.72
CA GLN A 26 11.97 14.07 -23.28
C GLN A 26 11.88 12.69 -22.63
N PHE A 27 10.96 11.82 -23.08
CA PHE A 27 10.85 10.46 -22.59
C PHE A 27 12.07 9.61 -22.96
N ASP A 28 12.51 9.67 -24.24
CA ASP A 28 13.68 8.93 -24.70
C ASP A 28 14.96 9.42 -24.00
N GLU A 29 15.07 10.73 -23.70
CA GLU A 29 16.15 11.28 -22.89
C GLU A 29 16.06 10.77 -21.44
N PHE A 30 14.88 10.76 -20.83
CA PHE A 30 14.66 10.21 -19.49
C PHE A 30 15.09 8.74 -19.42
N VAL A 31 14.69 7.90 -20.39
CA VAL A 31 15.11 6.50 -20.47
C VAL A 31 16.64 6.39 -20.56
N LYS A 32 17.28 7.18 -21.43
CA LYS A 32 18.75 7.18 -21.59
C LYS A 32 19.51 7.60 -20.34
N LEU A 33 19.01 8.58 -19.59
CA LEU A 33 19.62 9.05 -18.34
C LEU A 33 19.54 8.01 -17.23
N ASN A 34 18.53 7.12 -17.29
CA ASN A 34 18.31 6.08 -16.30
C ASN A 34 18.80 4.69 -16.79
N ASP A 35 19.27 4.59 -18.03
CA ASP A 35 19.87 3.39 -18.57
C ASP A 35 21.22 3.15 -17.89
N GLY A 36 21.38 1.97 -17.27
CA GLY A 36 22.60 1.61 -16.55
C GLY A 36 22.69 2.13 -15.11
N LEU A 37 21.64 2.69 -14.52
CA LEU A 37 21.62 2.89 -13.08
C LEU A 37 21.81 1.54 -12.37
N PRO A 38 22.73 1.46 -11.37
CA PRO A 38 22.96 0.20 -10.68
C PRO A 38 21.66 -0.27 -10.03
N LEU A 39 21.41 -1.58 -10.13
CA LEU A 39 20.34 -2.23 -9.42
C LEU A 39 20.49 -1.90 -7.92
N ARG A 40 19.42 -1.44 -7.28
CA ARG A 40 19.40 -1.10 -5.84
C ARG A 40 19.81 -2.29 -4.97
N MET A 41 19.58 -3.49 -5.47
CA MET A 41 19.86 -4.76 -4.84
C MET A 41 20.75 -5.56 -5.76
N GLY A 42 21.89 -6.04 -5.26
CA GLY A 42 22.93 -6.66 -6.08
C GLY A 42 22.50 -7.76 -7.05
N SER A 43 23.37 -8.10 -7.97
CA SER A 43 23.16 -9.07 -9.04
C SER A 43 22.72 -10.46 -8.52
N PRO A 44 21.72 -11.10 -9.13
CA PRO A 44 21.32 -12.49 -8.80
C PRO A 44 22.39 -13.56 -9.07
N GLU A 45 23.54 -13.20 -9.62
CA GLU A 45 24.59 -14.12 -10.10
C GLU A 45 25.51 -14.69 -9.00
N LYS A 46 25.33 -14.36 -7.73
CA LYS A 46 26.14 -14.92 -6.63
C LYS A 46 25.38 -16.01 -5.88
N GLU A 47 25.43 -17.21 -6.40
CA GLU A 47 24.72 -18.41 -5.92
C GLU A 47 25.02 -18.86 -4.48
N ASP A 48 26.10 -18.41 -3.87
CA ASP A 48 26.56 -18.88 -2.54
C ASP A 48 26.11 -18.03 -1.35
N ASN A 49 25.18 -17.09 -1.52
CA ASN A 49 24.75 -16.21 -0.44
C ASN A 49 23.44 -16.73 0.20
N PRO A 50 23.41 -17.01 1.52
CA PRO A 50 22.15 -17.40 2.20
C PRO A 50 21.04 -16.34 2.12
N ARG A 51 21.35 -15.11 1.70
CA ARG A 51 20.38 -14.07 1.31
C ARG A 51 19.79 -14.25 -0.09
N LEU A 52 20.05 -15.37 -0.77
CA LEU A 52 19.56 -15.65 -2.14
C LEU A 52 18.04 -15.73 -2.25
N SER A 53 17.32 -16.06 -1.18
CA SER A 53 15.86 -15.96 -1.16
C SER A 53 15.40 -14.53 -1.46
N TYR A 54 16.09 -13.54 -0.94
CA TYR A 54 15.84 -12.12 -1.16
C TYR A 54 15.93 -11.70 -2.64
N PHE A 55 16.88 -12.28 -3.41
CA PHE A 55 17.05 -11.95 -4.83
C PHE A 55 16.26 -12.85 -5.77
N ARG A 56 15.73 -13.98 -5.28
CA ARG A 56 14.98 -14.91 -6.14
C ARG A 56 13.68 -14.32 -6.65
N ASN A 57 13.04 -13.48 -5.87
CA ASN A 57 11.81 -12.80 -6.28
C ASN A 57 12.01 -11.90 -7.52
N ALA A 58 13.25 -11.44 -7.77
CA ALA A 58 13.60 -10.72 -9.00
C ALA A 58 13.59 -11.60 -10.26
N LEU A 59 13.44 -12.91 -10.13
CA LEU A 59 13.39 -13.83 -11.27
C LEU A 59 12.00 -13.86 -11.94
N THR A 60 10.93 -13.48 -11.22
CA THR A 60 9.63 -13.40 -11.86
C THR A 60 9.53 -12.23 -12.82
N THR A 61 8.79 -12.42 -13.90
CA THR A 61 8.37 -11.35 -14.81
C THR A 61 6.98 -10.82 -14.48
N GLY A 62 6.30 -11.37 -13.46
CA GLY A 62 4.94 -11.00 -13.08
C GLY A 62 4.76 -9.55 -12.64
N GLY A 63 5.85 -8.81 -12.43
CA GLY A 63 5.82 -7.38 -12.20
C GLY A 63 5.47 -6.54 -13.43
N TRP A 64 5.57 -7.10 -14.64
CA TRP A 64 5.28 -6.40 -15.90
C TRP A 64 4.63 -7.30 -16.98
N ASP A 65 4.53 -8.60 -16.75
CA ASP A 65 3.84 -9.59 -17.58
C ASP A 65 2.63 -10.12 -16.83
N VAL A 66 1.44 -9.67 -17.22
CA VAL A 66 0.18 -10.04 -16.57
C VAL A 66 -0.09 -11.55 -16.61
N HIS A 67 0.33 -12.24 -17.66
CA HIS A 67 0.12 -13.71 -17.76
C HIS A 67 1.02 -14.46 -16.79
N GLN A 68 2.25 -14.00 -16.56
CA GLN A 68 3.09 -14.55 -15.50
C GLN A 68 2.51 -14.18 -14.12
N ARG A 69 2.01 -12.95 -13.96
CA ARG A 69 1.35 -12.52 -12.74
C ARG A 69 0.20 -13.43 -12.33
N LEU A 70 -0.67 -13.76 -13.28
CA LEU A 70 -1.79 -14.67 -13.05
C LEU A 70 -1.34 -16.07 -12.65
N ARG A 71 -0.25 -16.61 -13.27
CA ARG A 71 0.34 -17.89 -12.87
C ARG A 71 0.90 -17.85 -11.45
N ASP A 72 1.60 -16.78 -11.10
CA ASP A 72 2.14 -16.60 -9.75
C ASP A 72 1.02 -16.52 -8.70
N MET A 73 -0.06 -15.78 -9.00
CA MET A 73 -1.25 -15.69 -8.15
C MET A 73 -1.96 -17.04 -8.00
N ASP A 74 -2.13 -17.79 -9.11
CA ASP A 74 -2.80 -19.10 -9.09
C ASP A 74 -2.03 -20.10 -8.24
N ARG A 75 -0.70 -20.11 -8.38
CA ARG A 75 0.18 -20.95 -7.57
C ARG A 75 0.08 -20.63 -6.09
N ASP A 76 0.05 -19.34 -5.76
CA ASP A 76 0.05 -18.82 -4.39
C ASP A 76 -1.34 -18.84 -3.73
N GLY A 77 -2.38 -19.22 -4.49
CA GLY A 77 -3.76 -19.28 -4.01
C GLY A 77 -4.42 -17.91 -3.83
N VAL A 78 -3.93 -16.88 -4.53
CA VAL A 78 -4.41 -15.50 -4.43
C VAL A 78 -5.45 -15.22 -5.52
N ALA A 79 -6.72 -15.16 -5.16
CA ALA A 79 -7.81 -14.93 -6.11
C ALA A 79 -7.87 -13.50 -6.66
N GLY A 80 -7.45 -12.51 -5.87
CA GLY A 80 -7.44 -11.11 -6.32
C GLY A 80 -6.43 -10.27 -5.54
N GLU A 81 -6.09 -9.10 -6.06
CA GLU A 81 -5.03 -8.25 -5.53
C GLU A 81 -5.31 -6.76 -5.68
N ILE A 82 -4.71 -5.97 -4.77
CA ILE A 82 -4.57 -4.52 -4.89
C ILE A 82 -3.16 -4.23 -5.37
N ILE A 83 -3.03 -3.40 -6.41
CA ILE A 83 -1.76 -3.21 -7.12
C ILE A 83 -1.21 -1.80 -6.91
N PHE A 84 0.01 -1.75 -6.37
CA PHE A 84 0.88 -0.57 -6.26
C PHE A 84 1.96 -0.56 -7.34
N HIS A 85 2.57 0.60 -7.53
CA HIS A 85 3.80 0.73 -8.31
C HIS A 85 5.04 0.41 -7.47
N GLY A 86 6.04 -0.24 -8.07
CA GLY A 86 7.34 -0.53 -7.46
C GLY A 86 7.56 -2.02 -7.23
N LEU A 87 8.73 -2.55 -7.57
CA LEU A 87 9.04 -3.97 -7.43
C LEU A 87 10.09 -4.25 -6.36
N ASN A 88 10.83 -3.24 -5.94
CA ASN A 88 11.95 -3.37 -4.99
C ASN A 88 12.95 -4.51 -5.32
N THR A 89 12.96 -4.97 -6.57
CA THR A 89 13.80 -6.09 -7.06
C THR A 89 15.09 -5.60 -7.72
N GLY A 90 15.35 -4.29 -7.68
CA GLY A 90 16.54 -3.68 -8.24
C GLY A 90 16.52 -3.47 -9.76
N ARG A 91 15.46 -3.89 -10.47
CA ARG A 91 15.23 -3.49 -11.85
C ARG A 91 14.58 -2.12 -11.94
N GLN A 92 14.49 -1.57 -13.14
CA GLN A 92 13.94 -0.25 -13.43
C GLN A 92 12.47 -0.17 -13.01
N ASP A 93 12.21 0.17 -11.77
CA ASP A 93 10.89 0.49 -11.23
C ASP A 93 10.67 2.02 -11.17
N LEU A 94 11.07 2.69 -12.25
CA LEU A 94 10.94 4.13 -12.39
C LEU A 94 9.59 4.50 -12.96
N MET A 95 8.90 5.40 -12.29
CA MET A 95 7.78 6.10 -12.91
C MET A 95 8.35 7.19 -13.84
N PRO A 96 7.86 7.31 -15.09
CA PRO A 96 8.38 8.30 -16.02
C PRO A 96 8.37 9.71 -15.44
N PHE A 97 9.48 10.41 -15.55
CA PHE A 97 9.69 11.78 -15.09
C PHE A 97 9.58 12.00 -13.56
N ASN A 98 9.43 10.94 -12.76
CA ASN A 98 9.23 11.08 -11.31
C ASN A 98 10.24 10.31 -10.43
N GLY A 99 11.07 9.44 -11.01
CA GLY A 99 12.05 8.65 -10.28
C GLY A 99 11.52 7.32 -9.73
N ALA A 100 12.34 6.65 -8.92
CA ALA A 100 12.05 5.33 -8.35
C ALA A 100 10.99 5.37 -7.23
N PHE A 101 10.37 4.22 -6.96
CA PHE A 101 9.50 4.00 -5.80
C PHE A 101 10.18 4.49 -4.51
N GLY A 102 9.45 5.24 -3.69
CA GLY A 102 9.98 5.83 -2.46
C GLY A 102 11.00 6.96 -2.65
N ALA A 103 11.48 7.22 -3.87
CA ALA A 103 12.26 8.40 -4.18
C ALA A 103 11.32 9.54 -4.59
N PHE A 104 11.10 10.48 -3.69
CA PHE A 104 10.30 11.66 -3.99
C PHE A 104 11.04 12.58 -4.95
N GLY A 105 10.57 12.58 -6.19
CA GLY A 105 10.94 13.52 -7.22
C GLY A 105 12.43 13.55 -7.54
N MET A 106 12.84 13.04 -8.68
CA MET A 106 14.11 13.48 -9.23
C MET A 106 14.03 15.00 -9.42
N ARG A 107 14.91 15.74 -8.75
CA ARG A 107 14.99 17.19 -8.93
C ARG A 107 15.23 17.47 -10.41
N GLY A 108 14.32 18.18 -11.04
CA GLY A 108 14.53 18.68 -12.39
C GLY A 108 13.41 18.47 -13.41
N PHE A 109 12.37 17.69 -13.12
CA PHE A 109 11.20 17.63 -14.00
C PHE A 109 10.12 18.59 -13.49
N ASP A 110 9.45 19.26 -14.44
CA ASP A 110 8.31 20.09 -14.10
C ASP A 110 7.05 19.23 -13.82
N ASN A 111 6.06 19.85 -13.19
CA ASN A 111 4.83 19.17 -12.82
C ASN A 111 4.04 18.67 -14.03
N GLU A 112 4.15 19.31 -15.20
CA GLU A 112 3.49 18.86 -16.42
C GLU A 112 4.05 17.51 -16.88
N LEU A 113 5.37 17.35 -16.94
CA LEU A 113 6.00 16.08 -17.31
C LEU A 113 5.70 14.99 -16.28
N VAL A 114 5.74 15.31 -14.99
CA VAL A 114 5.39 14.33 -13.94
C VAL A 114 3.94 13.87 -14.06
N ALA A 115 3.00 14.76 -14.36
CA ALA A 115 1.60 14.40 -14.60
C ALA A 115 1.45 13.48 -15.83
N VAL A 116 2.16 13.81 -16.92
CA VAL A 116 2.21 12.97 -18.12
C VAL A 116 2.74 11.56 -17.79
N GLY A 117 3.83 11.47 -17.03
CA GLY A 117 4.40 10.18 -16.64
C GLY A 117 3.46 9.33 -15.78
N ARG A 118 2.73 9.95 -14.86
CA ARG A 118 1.71 9.27 -14.05
C ARG A 118 0.55 8.77 -14.91
N HIS A 119 0.06 9.58 -15.81
CA HIS A 119 -1.00 9.18 -16.74
C HIS A 119 -0.56 8.03 -17.66
N MET A 120 0.67 8.06 -18.19
CA MET A 120 1.23 6.94 -18.95
C MET A 120 1.24 5.63 -18.14
N TYR A 121 1.68 5.71 -16.89
CA TYR A 121 1.64 4.55 -15.99
C TYR A 121 0.20 4.07 -15.75
N ASN A 122 -0.73 4.98 -15.46
CA ASN A 122 -2.12 4.64 -15.21
C ASN A 122 -2.79 3.96 -16.42
N GLN A 123 -2.48 4.41 -17.65
CA GLN A 123 -2.94 3.77 -18.89
C GLN A 123 -2.41 2.35 -19.00
N TRP A 124 -1.11 2.14 -18.77
CA TRP A 124 -0.53 0.81 -18.77
C TRP A 124 -1.13 -0.09 -17.68
N LEU A 125 -1.34 0.44 -16.48
CA LEU A 125 -1.94 -0.30 -15.38
C LEU A 125 -3.38 -0.71 -15.68
N ALA A 126 -4.16 0.17 -16.31
CA ALA A 126 -5.52 -0.15 -16.74
C ALA A 126 -5.54 -1.30 -17.77
N ASP A 127 -4.63 -1.27 -18.75
CA ASP A 127 -4.48 -2.36 -19.73
C ASP A 127 -4.03 -3.66 -19.06
N PHE A 128 -3.08 -3.60 -18.13
CA PHE A 128 -2.64 -4.75 -17.33
C PHE A 128 -3.81 -5.38 -16.56
N CYS A 129 -4.59 -4.56 -15.85
CA CYS A 129 -5.73 -5.01 -15.07
C CYS A 129 -6.88 -5.54 -15.95
N SER A 130 -7.00 -5.09 -17.19
CA SER A 130 -8.09 -5.45 -18.10
C SER A 130 -8.09 -6.92 -18.55
N VAL A 131 -6.99 -7.64 -18.38
CA VAL A 131 -6.84 -9.05 -18.81
C VAL A 131 -7.73 -9.99 -17.97
N GLU A 132 -7.76 -9.83 -16.64
CA GLU A 132 -8.73 -10.47 -15.73
C GLU A 132 -9.23 -9.42 -14.72
N PRO A 133 -10.14 -8.51 -15.12
CA PRO A 133 -10.49 -7.31 -14.34
C PRO A 133 -11.19 -7.62 -13.01
N GLU A 134 -11.74 -8.81 -12.83
CA GLU A 134 -12.26 -9.28 -11.55
C GLU A 134 -11.18 -9.63 -10.53
N ARG A 135 -9.92 -9.80 -10.94
CA ARG A 135 -8.80 -10.17 -10.06
C ARG A 135 -7.90 -8.99 -9.68
N HIS A 136 -7.93 -7.91 -10.43
CA HIS A 136 -6.99 -6.81 -10.32
C HIS A 136 -7.67 -5.51 -9.88
N ALA A 137 -7.18 -4.89 -8.81
CA ALA A 137 -7.55 -3.56 -8.37
C ALA A 137 -6.34 -2.63 -8.45
N GLY A 138 -6.09 -2.06 -9.61
CA GLY A 138 -5.00 -1.11 -9.83
C GLY A 138 -5.26 0.23 -9.13
N LEU A 139 -4.22 0.82 -8.53
CA LEU A 139 -4.25 2.10 -7.85
C LEU A 139 -3.67 3.20 -8.74
N ALA A 140 -4.49 4.18 -9.08
CA ALA A 140 -4.09 5.30 -9.94
C ALA A 140 -3.14 6.27 -9.22
N HIS A 141 -2.11 6.73 -9.88
CA HIS A 141 -1.27 7.83 -9.44
C HIS A 141 -1.83 9.17 -9.92
N VAL A 142 -2.11 10.07 -8.98
CA VAL A 142 -2.74 11.36 -9.28
C VAL A 142 -1.77 12.54 -9.07
N PRO A 143 -1.94 13.67 -9.77
CA PRO A 143 -1.11 14.87 -9.61
C PRO A 143 -1.45 15.61 -8.31
N ILE A 144 -0.88 15.17 -7.20
CA ILE A 144 -1.21 15.59 -5.84
C ILE A 144 -0.82 17.05 -5.50
N TRP A 145 -0.19 17.77 -6.38
CA TRP A 145 0.11 19.21 -6.26
C TRP A 145 -0.99 20.11 -6.83
N ASP A 146 -1.94 19.53 -7.59
CA ASP A 146 -3.03 20.24 -8.23
C ASP A 146 -4.36 19.48 -8.05
N PRO A 147 -5.25 19.95 -7.15
CA PRO A 147 -6.51 19.27 -6.89
C PRO A 147 -7.43 19.11 -8.10
N GLU A 148 -7.44 20.07 -9.05
CA GLU A 148 -8.30 19.99 -10.23
C GLU A 148 -7.80 18.97 -11.26
N LEU A 149 -6.48 18.92 -11.47
CA LEU A 149 -5.88 17.86 -12.29
C LEU A 149 -6.07 16.49 -11.63
N ALA A 150 -6.01 16.42 -10.30
CA ALA A 150 -6.25 15.17 -9.58
C ALA A 150 -7.70 14.67 -9.76
N VAL A 151 -8.71 15.56 -9.79
CA VAL A 151 -10.10 15.20 -10.13
C VAL A 151 -10.18 14.57 -11.51
N THR A 152 -9.61 15.25 -12.50
CA THR A 152 -9.61 14.76 -13.90
C THR A 152 -9.00 13.37 -14.01
N GLU A 153 -7.89 13.14 -13.33
CA GLU A 153 -7.21 11.83 -13.35
C GLU A 153 -8.00 10.74 -12.62
N VAL A 154 -8.65 11.05 -11.50
CA VAL A 154 -9.53 10.10 -10.78
C VAL A 154 -10.72 9.68 -11.64
N GLU A 155 -11.40 10.63 -12.27
CA GLU A 155 -12.54 10.36 -13.14
C GLU A 155 -12.14 9.49 -14.34
N TRP A 156 -11.00 9.80 -14.96
CA TRP A 156 -10.43 8.98 -16.02
C TRP A 156 -10.07 7.58 -15.54
N ALA A 157 -9.38 7.46 -14.42
CA ALA A 157 -8.92 6.19 -13.86
C ALA A 157 -10.09 5.25 -13.51
N ALA A 158 -11.15 5.79 -12.90
CA ALA A 158 -12.38 5.05 -12.61
C ALA A 158 -13.06 4.56 -13.90
N ALA A 159 -13.17 5.43 -14.92
CA ALA A 159 -13.71 5.05 -16.22
C ALA A 159 -12.87 4.00 -16.95
N ALA A 160 -11.56 3.99 -16.74
CA ALA A 160 -10.62 2.98 -17.25
C ALA A 160 -10.61 1.66 -16.45
N GLY A 161 -11.36 1.57 -15.34
CA GLY A 161 -11.51 0.36 -14.54
C GLY A 161 -10.54 0.21 -13.36
N LEU A 162 -9.72 1.22 -13.07
CA LEU A 162 -8.90 1.25 -11.86
C LEU A 162 -9.79 1.39 -10.61
N LYS A 163 -9.32 0.92 -9.45
CA LYS A 163 -10.17 0.69 -8.28
C LYS A 163 -9.79 1.47 -7.02
N GLY A 164 -8.82 2.36 -7.10
CA GLY A 164 -8.41 3.19 -5.98
C GLY A 164 -7.34 4.20 -6.40
N VAL A 165 -6.93 5.02 -5.46
CA VAL A 165 -5.90 6.06 -5.65
C VAL A 165 -4.71 5.74 -4.78
N ASN A 166 -3.51 5.69 -5.38
CA ASN A 166 -2.26 5.71 -4.61
C ASN A 166 -2.08 7.13 -4.04
N PHE A 167 -2.43 7.29 -2.76
CA PHE A 167 -2.53 8.57 -2.07
C PHE A 167 -1.28 8.79 -1.21
N PRO A 168 -0.37 9.69 -1.62
CA PRO A 168 0.87 9.88 -0.90
C PRO A 168 0.66 10.58 0.45
N ARG A 169 1.65 10.47 1.35
CA ARG A 169 1.69 11.28 2.55
C ARG A 169 1.66 12.77 2.23
N PRO A 170 1.17 13.62 3.16
CA PRO A 170 1.19 15.07 2.98
C PRO A 170 2.59 15.59 2.68
N GLN A 171 2.70 16.49 1.71
CA GLN A 171 3.95 17.13 1.33
C GLN A 171 3.88 18.61 1.67
N PRO A 172 4.91 19.20 2.30
CA PRO A 172 4.88 20.62 2.70
C PRO A 172 4.69 21.60 1.53
N ALA A 173 5.06 21.20 0.32
CA ALA A 173 4.93 22.02 -0.89
C ALA A 173 3.51 22.01 -1.48
N ASN A 174 2.63 21.11 -1.04
CA ASN A 174 1.29 20.92 -1.57
C ASN A 174 0.23 21.49 -0.58
N PRO A 175 -0.99 21.78 -1.02
CA PRO A 175 -2.08 22.10 -0.12
C PRO A 175 -2.26 20.98 0.92
N ALA A 176 -2.44 21.34 2.19
CA ALA A 176 -2.69 20.36 3.25
C ALA A 176 -4.00 19.60 2.98
N TYR A 177 -4.08 18.34 3.37
CA TYR A 177 -5.24 17.49 3.07
C TYR A 177 -6.54 17.89 3.79
N ASN A 178 -6.47 18.76 4.78
CA ASN A 178 -7.64 19.41 5.38
C ASN A 178 -8.09 20.67 4.63
N ASP A 179 -7.36 21.13 3.61
CA ASP A 179 -7.76 22.28 2.80
C ASP A 179 -8.98 21.95 1.95
N ARG A 180 -9.91 22.89 1.87
CA ARG A 180 -11.15 22.78 1.07
C ARG A 180 -10.90 22.68 -0.44
N ALA A 181 -9.74 23.06 -0.92
CA ALA A 181 -9.35 22.86 -2.31
C ALA A 181 -9.44 21.38 -2.73
N TRP A 182 -9.33 20.43 -1.79
CA TRP A 182 -9.45 19.00 -2.03
C TRP A 182 -10.88 18.46 -2.04
N ASP A 183 -11.90 19.24 -1.65
CA ASP A 183 -13.28 18.73 -1.51
C ASP A 183 -13.82 18.11 -2.83
N ARG A 184 -13.50 18.67 -3.99
CA ARG A 184 -13.89 18.11 -5.29
C ARG A 184 -13.19 16.78 -5.59
N PHE A 185 -11.92 16.67 -5.24
CA PHE A 185 -11.16 15.43 -5.36
C PHE A 185 -11.74 14.33 -4.46
N TYR A 186 -12.01 14.64 -3.19
CA TYR A 186 -12.64 13.68 -2.28
C TYR A 186 -14.04 13.27 -2.73
N ALA A 187 -14.82 14.22 -3.26
CA ALA A 187 -16.14 13.93 -3.84
C ALA A 187 -16.02 12.99 -5.05
N ALA A 188 -15.05 13.21 -5.94
CA ALA A 188 -14.81 12.35 -7.10
C ALA A 188 -14.38 10.94 -6.67
N CYS A 189 -13.47 10.82 -5.70
CA CYS A 189 -13.07 9.53 -5.14
C CYS A 189 -14.27 8.79 -4.52
N ALA A 190 -15.07 9.46 -3.70
CA ALA A 190 -16.24 8.87 -3.04
C ALA A 190 -17.34 8.47 -4.02
N ALA A 191 -17.57 9.26 -5.08
CA ALA A 191 -18.61 9.00 -6.10
C ALA A 191 -18.26 7.82 -7.01
N ASN A 192 -16.97 7.53 -7.18
CA ASN A 192 -16.45 6.44 -8.01
C ASN A 192 -15.99 5.22 -7.20
N ASP A 193 -16.28 5.16 -5.90
CA ASP A 193 -15.81 4.08 -5.00
C ASP A 193 -14.28 3.84 -5.07
N MET A 194 -13.51 4.92 -5.20
CA MET A 194 -12.05 4.93 -5.27
C MET A 194 -11.44 5.24 -3.89
N PRO A 195 -11.09 4.23 -3.07
CA PRO A 195 -10.45 4.47 -1.78
C PRO A 195 -9.11 5.19 -1.95
N LEU A 196 -8.81 6.08 -0.99
CA LEU A 196 -7.48 6.65 -0.84
C LEU A 196 -6.59 5.61 -0.19
N THR A 197 -5.55 5.17 -0.87
CA THR A 197 -4.67 4.11 -0.38
C THR A 197 -3.25 4.62 -0.21
N THR A 198 -2.80 4.74 1.02
CA THR A 198 -1.44 5.17 1.37
C THR A 198 -0.59 3.94 1.66
N HIS A 199 0.60 3.89 1.07
CA HIS A 199 1.59 2.85 1.34
C HIS A 199 2.66 3.35 2.33
N ALA A 200 3.41 2.43 2.96
CA ALA A 200 4.62 2.78 3.69
C ALA A 200 5.53 3.65 2.81
N GLN A 201 5.91 4.81 3.30
CA GLN A 201 6.65 5.81 2.50
C GLN A 201 7.80 6.41 3.29
N ALA A 202 8.96 6.46 2.64
CA ALA A 202 10.09 7.18 3.19
C ALA A 202 9.83 8.70 3.31
N PRO A 203 10.31 9.35 4.38
CA PRO A 203 10.25 10.81 4.51
C PRO A 203 11.18 11.52 3.52
N GLY A 204 12.16 10.81 2.98
CA GLY A 204 13.16 11.27 2.03
C GLY A 204 14.14 10.14 1.68
N PRO A 205 15.16 10.39 0.84
CA PRO A 205 16.20 9.39 0.58
C PRO A 205 17.00 9.11 1.87
N PRO A 206 17.39 7.83 2.13
CA PRO A 206 18.20 7.50 3.27
C PRO A 206 19.61 8.13 3.13
N PRO A 207 20.29 8.44 4.24
CA PRO A 207 21.71 8.72 4.22
C PRO A 207 22.48 7.52 3.66
N VAL A 208 23.44 7.77 2.77
CA VAL A 208 24.21 6.70 2.11
C VAL A 208 25.71 7.04 2.05
N GLY A 209 26.55 6.00 2.03
CA GLY A 209 27.98 6.15 1.88
C GLY A 209 28.62 6.94 3.03
N LYS A 210 29.39 7.96 2.71
CA LYS A 210 30.13 8.78 3.72
C LYS A 210 29.23 9.67 4.59
N THR A 211 27.96 9.86 4.21
CA THR A 211 26.98 10.65 4.97
C THR A 211 26.16 9.79 5.92
N ALA A 212 26.26 8.46 5.81
CA ALA A 212 25.56 7.54 6.70
C ALA A 212 26.27 7.43 8.06
N SER A 213 25.46 7.38 9.12
CA SER A 213 25.86 7.19 10.51
C SER A 213 25.32 5.87 11.05
N PRO A 214 25.91 5.30 12.12
CA PRO A 214 25.31 4.15 12.79
C PRO A 214 23.87 4.46 13.25
N GLY A 215 22.94 3.55 12.96
CA GLY A 215 21.52 3.71 13.32
C GLY A 215 20.66 4.39 12.25
N ASP A 216 21.23 4.95 11.18
CA ASP A 216 20.45 5.61 10.12
C ASP A 216 19.49 4.66 9.40
N PHE A 217 19.88 3.39 9.24
CA PHE A 217 19.01 2.37 8.62
C PHE A 217 17.80 2.06 9.51
N GLU A 218 18.03 1.89 10.81
CA GLU A 218 16.97 1.60 11.78
C GLU A 218 16.01 2.78 11.91
N VAL A 219 16.51 4.01 11.97
CA VAL A 219 15.68 5.23 11.99
C VAL A 219 14.86 5.34 10.71
N TYR A 220 15.49 5.14 9.56
CA TYR A 220 14.83 5.22 8.26
C TYR A 220 13.72 4.16 8.13
N THR A 221 13.99 2.92 8.54
CA THR A 221 12.99 1.84 8.52
C THR A 221 11.83 2.13 9.46
N LEU A 222 12.11 2.61 10.67
CA LEU A 222 11.08 2.99 11.64
C LEU A 222 10.19 4.10 11.10
N GLU A 223 10.75 5.10 10.42
CA GLU A 223 9.97 6.18 9.81
C GLU A 223 9.10 5.69 8.65
N ILE A 224 9.62 4.79 7.79
CA ILE A 224 8.85 4.21 6.69
C ILE A 224 7.67 3.42 7.22
N MET A 225 7.91 2.45 8.08
CA MET A 225 6.92 1.47 8.54
C MET A 225 5.99 2.04 9.63
N GLY A 226 6.39 3.10 10.30
CA GLY A 226 5.67 3.66 11.43
C GLY A 226 4.94 4.98 11.13
N GLU A 227 5.66 6.06 11.20
CA GLU A 227 5.05 7.40 11.32
C GLU A 227 4.65 8.03 9.97
N SER A 228 5.48 7.86 8.93
CA SER A 228 5.32 8.56 7.66
C SER A 228 3.99 8.27 6.95
N GLY A 229 3.57 7.01 6.92
CA GLY A 229 2.34 6.61 6.23
C GLY A 229 1.09 7.17 6.88
N ARG A 230 1.11 7.42 8.20
CA ARG A 230 -0.05 7.78 9.02
C ARG A 230 -0.36 9.28 9.08
N THR A 231 0.51 10.12 8.54
CA THR A 231 0.43 11.58 8.67
C THR A 231 -0.80 12.22 8.00
N ALA A 232 -1.44 11.53 7.06
CA ALA A 232 -2.66 11.99 6.40
C ALA A 232 -3.89 11.94 7.33
N LEU A 233 -3.96 10.96 8.25
CA LEU A 233 -5.15 10.72 9.07
C LEU A 233 -5.61 11.93 9.88
N PRO A 234 -4.78 12.59 10.68
CA PRO A 234 -5.22 13.75 11.45
C PRO A 234 -5.76 14.89 10.56
N GLN A 235 -5.15 15.11 9.39
CA GLN A 235 -5.60 16.15 8.47
C GLN A 235 -6.98 15.84 7.88
N LEU A 236 -7.21 14.61 7.41
CA LEU A 236 -8.50 14.19 6.87
C LEU A 236 -9.59 14.19 7.94
N LEU A 237 -9.27 13.63 9.11
CA LEU A 237 -10.20 13.48 10.23
C LEU A 237 -10.63 14.86 10.80
N PHE A 238 -9.67 15.63 11.31
CA PHE A 238 -9.97 16.93 11.93
C PHE A 238 -10.35 18.01 10.89
N GLY A 239 -9.99 17.82 9.63
CA GLY A 239 -10.51 18.60 8.52
C GLY A 239 -11.99 18.31 8.22
N GLY A 240 -12.61 17.33 8.87
CA GLY A 240 -14.01 16.92 8.66
C GLY A 240 -14.26 16.35 7.27
N VAL A 241 -13.23 15.73 6.65
CA VAL A 241 -13.35 15.18 5.29
C VAL A 241 -14.31 14.02 5.28
N PHE A 242 -14.25 13.12 6.26
CA PHE A 242 -15.15 11.97 6.34
C PHE A 242 -16.60 12.37 6.60
N ASP A 243 -16.85 13.46 7.35
CA ASP A 243 -18.21 13.99 7.54
C ASP A 243 -18.82 14.53 6.25
N ARG A 244 -17.99 15.16 5.41
CA ARG A 244 -18.45 15.70 4.12
C ARG A 244 -18.55 14.64 3.02
N HIS A 245 -17.75 13.59 3.12
CA HIS A 245 -17.66 12.51 2.13
C HIS A 245 -17.83 11.15 2.81
N PRO A 246 -19.07 10.79 3.23
CA PRO A 246 -19.34 9.62 4.08
C PRO A 246 -19.04 8.27 3.41
N ASN A 247 -18.87 8.24 2.09
CA ASN A 247 -18.47 7.03 1.35
C ASN A 247 -16.95 6.93 1.13
N LEU A 248 -16.19 7.98 1.46
CA LEU A 248 -14.74 7.98 1.29
C LEU A 248 -14.09 6.99 2.26
N LYS A 249 -13.13 6.23 1.77
CA LYS A 249 -12.33 5.27 2.55
C LYS A 249 -10.85 5.64 2.47
N LEU A 250 -10.13 5.37 3.54
CA LEU A 250 -8.67 5.52 3.64
C LEU A 250 -8.06 4.18 4.04
N VAL A 251 -7.07 3.73 3.29
CA VAL A 251 -6.34 2.49 3.58
C VAL A 251 -4.88 2.83 3.83
N TYR A 252 -4.34 2.31 4.90
CA TYR A 252 -2.91 2.33 5.21
C TYR A 252 -2.30 0.98 4.89
N THR A 253 -1.41 0.90 3.92
CA THR A 253 -0.79 -0.35 3.47
C THR A 253 0.65 -0.43 3.94
N GLU A 254 1.08 -1.62 4.33
CA GLU A 254 2.41 -1.94 4.88
C GLU A 254 2.76 -1.09 6.12
N VAL A 255 1.76 -0.79 6.93
CA VAL A 255 1.91 -0.07 8.18
C VAL A 255 1.47 -0.98 9.31
N VAL A 256 2.36 -1.22 10.28
CA VAL A 256 2.07 -2.10 11.43
C VAL A 256 0.92 -1.57 12.28
N ASP A 257 0.19 -2.47 12.94
CA ASP A 257 -1.06 -2.15 13.65
C ASP A 257 -0.88 -1.68 15.11
N ASP A 258 0.30 -1.79 15.68
CA ASP A 258 0.59 -1.52 17.09
C ASP A 258 0.16 -0.11 17.56
N TRP A 259 0.01 0.80 16.60
CA TRP A 259 -0.43 2.17 16.83
C TRP A 259 -1.95 2.35 16.92
N TRP A 260 -2.77 1.42 16.38
CA TRP A 260 -4.20 1.64 16.14
C TRP A 260 -4.96 2.01 17.42
N GLN A 261 -4.94 1.17 18.43
CA GLN A 261 -5.68 1.40 19.68
C GLN A 261 -5.23 2.68 20.39
N ASN A 262 -3.91 2.87 20.52
CA ASN A 262 -3.34 4.04 21.19
C ASN A 262 -3.66 5.32 20.42
N THR A 263 -3.61 5.27 19.08
CA THR A 263 -3.96 6.42 18.24
C THR A 263 -5.44 6.75 18.35
N MET A 264 -6.35 5.77 18.33
CA MET A 264 -7.78 6.00 18.48
C MET A 264 -8.11 6.67 19.82
N ALA A 265 -7.59 6.13 20.90
CA ALA A 265 -7.77 6.73 22.24
C ALA A 265 -7.24 8.17 22.32
N ARG A 266 -6.06 8.40 21.74
CA ARG A 266 -5.42 9.72 21.70
C ARG A 266 -6.21 10.73 20.86
N LEU A 267 -6.74 10.34 19.72
CA LEU A 267 -7.53 11.20 18.85
C LEU A 267 -8.84 11.61 19.53
N ASP A 268 -9.51 10.68 20.22
CA ASP A 268 -10.71 10.96 21.01
C ASP A 268 -10.41 11.93 22.15
N ASP A 269 -9.34 11.70 22.90
CA ASP A 269 -8.93 12.57 24.00
C ASP A 269 -8.62 14.00 23.52
N PHE A 270 -7.87 14.13 22.42
CA PHE A 270 -7.61 15.43 21.80
C PHE A 270 -8.88 16.13 21.35
N TYR A 271 -9.78 15.39 20.68
CA TYR A 271 -11.05 15.98 20.23
C TYR A 271 -11.90 16.48 21.40
N LEU A 272 -12.07 15.67 22.44
CA LEU A 272 -12.88 16.01 23.61
C LEU A 272 -12.31 17.18 24.40
N ASN A 273 -10.99 17.27 24.51
CA ASN A 273 -10.33 18.28 25.33
C ASN A 273 -10.00 19.58 24.60
N PHE A 274 -9.73 19.55 23.30
CA PHE A 274 -9.21 20.70 22.56
C PHE A 274 -10.12 21.17 21.42
N SER A 275 -10.96 20.31 20.82
CA SER A 275 -11.89 20.70 19.75
C SER A 275 -13.33 20.95 20.25
N SER A 276 -13.64 20.53 21.45
CA SER A 276 -14.88 20.93 22.16
C SER A 276 -14.91 22.45 22.36
N PRO A 277 -16.09 23.10 22.46
CA PRO A 277 -16.22 24.56 22.33
C PRO A 277 -15.09 25.31 23.03
N ILE A 278 -14.44 26.20 22.30
CA ILE A 278 -13.33 27.08 22.79
C ILE A 278 -13.62 27.64 24.16
N GLU A 279 -14.89 27.82 24.49
CA GLU A 279 -15.40 28.30 25.79
C GLU A 279 -15.02 27.41 26.97
N ARG A 280 -14.73 26.10 26.74
CA ARG A 280 -14.27 25.17 27.79
C ARG A 280 -12.76 25.19 28.03
N LEU A 281 -11.99 25.77 27.12
CA LEU A 281 -10.55 25.90 27.33
C LEU A 281 -10.27 27.00 28.39
N PRO A 282 -9.31 26.78 29.29
CA PRO A 282 -8.76 27.83 30.11
C PRO A 282 -8.39 29.07 29.27
N GLU A 283 -8.66 30.27 29.74
CA GLU A 283 -8.44 31.53 29.00
C GLU A 283 -7.01 31.63 28.41
N ALA A 284 -5.99 31.18 29.17
CA ALA A 284 -4.60 31.15 28.73
C ALA A 284 -4.36 30.24 27.49
N LEU A 285 -5.14 29.18 27.33
CA LEU A 285 -5.05 28.27 26.16
C LEU A 285 -5.86 28.82 24.97
N ARG A 286 -6.95 29.58 25.21
CA ARG A 286 -7.70 30.24 24.13
C ARG A 286 -6.87 31.26 23.38
N VAL A 287 -5.99 31.96 24.05
CA VAL A 287 -5.08 32.95 23.43
C VAL A 287 -4.06 32.29 22.52
N ASN A 288 -3.67 31.03 22.82
CA ASN A 288 -2.68 30.29 22.05
C ASN A 288 -3.27 29.50 20.88
N THR A 289 -4.60 29.33 20.80
CA THR A 289 -5.24 28.58 19.69
C THR A 289 -5.35 29.41 18.41
N GLY A 290 -5.08 30.70 18.45
CA GLY A 290 -5.09 31.59 17.28
C GLY A 290 -6.45 31.67 16.60
N PRO A 291 -6.50 32.12 15.34
CA PRO A 291 -7.74 32.32 14.59
C PRO A 291 -8.28 30.98 13.95
N TYR A 292 -7.83 29.82 14.40
CA TYR A 292 -8.25 28.54 13.81
C TYR A 292 -9.73 28.27 14.16
N PRO A 293 -10.57 27.93 13.15
CA PRO A 293 -11.94 27.55 13.42
C PRO A 293 -11.95 26.21 14.19
N PRO A 294 -12.86 26.04 15.16
CA PRO A 294 -12.98 24.81 15.92
C PRO A 294 -13.43 23.67 14.99
N THR A 295 -12.84 22.50 15.14
CA THR A 295 -13.28 21.27 14.48
C THR A 295 -14.61 20.83 15.08
N LYS A 296 -15.56 20.48 14.21
CA LYS A 296 -16.83 19.88 14.60
C LYS A 296 -17.02 18.60 13.81
N LEU A 297 -16.96 17.47 14.49
CA LEU A 297 -17.17 16.14 13.92
C LEU A 297 -18.56 15.62 14.28
N SER A 298 -19.14 14.76 13.44
CA SER A 298 -20.45 14.12 13.65
C SER A 298 -20.41 13.01 14.72
N ALA A 299 -19.23 12.42 14.94
CA ALA A 299 -18.97 11.36 15.91
C ALA A 299 -17.57 11.49 16.51
N LEU A 300 -17.22 10.63 17.45
CA LEU A 300 -15.86 10.56 17.97
C LEU A 300 -14.88 10.17 16.87
N PRO A 301 -13.63 10.67 16.90
CA PRO A 301 -12.57 10.26 15.99
C PRO A 301 -12.45 8.75 15.79
N SER A 302 -12.48 7.98 16.86
CA SER A 302 -12.38 6.52 16.81
C SER A 302 -13.57 5.87 16.08
N GLU A 303 -14.78 6.44 16.22
CA GLU A 303 -15.99 5.95 15.54
C GLU A 303 -15.95 6.24 14.05
N LEU A 304 -15.48 7.43 13.64
CA LEU A 304 -15.25 7.77 12.24
C LEU A 304 -14.16 6.87 11.64
N CYS A 305 -13.06 6.64 12.35
CA CYS A 305 -12.01 5.76 11.89
C CYS A 305 -12.50 4.32 11.67
N LYS A 306 -13.37 3.78 12.54
CA LYS A 306 -13.98 2.46 12.35
C LYS A 306 -14.84 2.36 11.08
N GLN A 307 -15.36 3.46 10.60
CA GLN A 307 -16.19 3.49 9.39
C GLN A 307 -15.37 3.69 8.12
N HIS A 308 -14.28 4.47 8.20
CA HIS A 308 -13.60 5.01 7.02
C HIS A 308 -12.16 4.53 6.85
N VAL A 309 -11.51 4.01 7.91
CA VAL A 309 -10.08 3.73 7.90
C VAL A 309 -9.80 2.23 8.01
N PHE A 310 -8.91 1.75 7.14
CA PHE A 310 -8.52 0.35 7.04
C PHE A 310 -7.00 0.22 7.06
N ILE A 311 -6.50 -0.95 7.45
CA ILE A 311 -5.08 -1.25 7.58
C ILE A 311 -4.75 -2.40 6.63
N GLY A 312 -3.98 -2.12 5.59
CA GLY A 312 -3.38 -3.11 4.69
C GLY A 312 -2.15 -3.72 5.35
N TRP A 313 -2.26 -4.95 5.77
CA TRP A 313 -1.32 -5.57 6.69
C TRP A 313 -0.44 -6.61 6.01
N SER A 314 0.68 -6.17 5.45
CA SER A 314 1.50 -6.98 4.55
C SER A 314 2.36 -8.03 5.26
N CYS A 315 2.69 -7.85 6.52
CA CYS A 315 3.57 -8.75 7.27
C CYS A 315 2.95 -9.17 8.59
N VAL A 316 1.66 -9.54 8.57
CA VAL A 316 0.91 -9.86 9.79
C VAL A 316 1.44 -11.10 10.53
N ALA A 317 1.71 -10.96 11.82
CA ALA A 317 2.17 -12.04 12.67
C ALA A 317 1.02 -12.65 13.53
N PRO A 318 1.17 -13.87 14.07
CA PRO A 318 0.11 -14.54 14.83
C PRO A 318 -0.42 -13.77 16.04
N PHE A 319 0.45 -13.05 16.75
CA PHE A 319 0.05 -12.25 17.91
C PHE A 319 -0.75 -10.99 17.51
N GLU A 320 -0.55 -10.50 16.30
CA GLU A 320 -1.24 -9.31 15.77
C GLU A 320 -2.67 -9.66 15.34
N THR A 321 -2.86 -10.77 14.63
CA THR A 321 -4.20 -11.26 14.24
C THR A 321 -5.07 -11.50 15.45
N LYS A 322 -4.50 -12.13 16.49
CA LYS A 322 -5.17 -12.36 17.76
C LYS A 322 -5.56 -11.03 18.43
N ARG A 323 -4.64 -10.08 18.49
CA ARG A 323 -4.89 -8.74 19.07
C ARG A 323 -5.99 -8.00 18.31
N ALA A 324 -6.00 -8.06 16.98
CA ALA A 324 -7.03 -7.40 16.16
C ALA A 324 -8.43 -7.93 16.52
N VAL A 325 -8.58 -9.23 16.68
CA VAL A 325 -9.85 -9.87 17.09
C VAL A 325 -10.24 -9.49 18.51
N GLU A 326 -9.31 -9.62 19.48
CA GLU A 326 -9.54 -9.28 20.89
C GLU A 326 -9.92 -7.81 21.10
N ALA A 327 -9.34 -6.93 20.33
CA ALA A 327 -9.58 -5.49 20.41
C ALA A 327 -10.75 -5.00 19.52
N GLY A 328 -11.35 -5.89 18.71
CA GLY A 328 -12.54 -5.60 17.92
C GLY A 328 -12.30 -4.68 16.72
N PHE A 329 -11.12 -4.75 16.09
CA PHE A 329 -10.82 -4.05 14.83
C PHE A 329 -10.45 -4.98 13.66
N ASP A 330 -10.77 -6.27 13.77
CA ASP A 330 -10.57 -7.26 12.71
C ASP A 330 -11.24 -6.88 11.38
N SER A 331 -12.35 -6.14 11.44
CA SER A 331 -13.04 -5.64 10.23
C SER A 331 -12.29 -4.53 9.48
N GLN A 332 -11.30 -3.91 10.09
CA GLN A 332 -10.42 -2.91 9.47
C GLN A 332 -9.16 -3.52 8.85
N ILE A 333 -8.87 -4.80 9.13
CA ILE A 333 -7.65 -5.45 8.64
C ILE A 333 -7.86 -6.03 7.25
N LEU A 334 -6.88 -5.76 6.36
CA LEU A 334 -6.77 -6.28 5.00
C LEU A 334 -5.41 -6.96 4.87
N TRP A 335 -5.38 -8.29 4.78
CA TRP A 335 -4.13 -9.02 4.60
C TRP A 335 -3.46 -8.71 3.26
N GLY A 336 -2.12 -8.55 3.24
CA GLY A 336 -1.28 -8.36 2.07
C GLY A 336 -0.17 -9.40 1.94
N SER A 337 0.12 -9.85 0.72
CA SER A 337 1.25 -10.73 0.41
C SER A 337 2.54 -9.98 0.16
N ASP A 338 2.42 -8.73 -0.21
CA ASP A 338 3.50 -7.84 -0.60
C ASP A 338 4.35 -8.39 -1.77
N TYR A 339 3.65 -8.93 -2.76
CA TYR A 339 4.30 -9.49 -3.96
C TYR A 339 4.95 -8.39 -4.82
N PRO A 340 6.17 -8.54 -5.32
CA PRO A 340 7.14 -9.62 -5.12
C PRO A 340 8.23 -9.23 -4.12
N HIS A 341 7.93 -8.32 -3.19
CA HIS A 341 8.90 -7.82 -2.22
C HIS A 341 9.42 -8.95 -1.33
N PRO A 342 10.71 -8.93 -0.98
CA PRO A 342 11.33 -10.03 -0.23
C PRO A 342 10.88 -10.10 1.23
N GLU A 343 10.37 -9.01 1.79
CA GLU A 343 9.80 -8.91 3.14
C GLU A 343 8.41 -9.51 3.25
N GLY A 344 7.69 -9.65 2.13
CA GLY A 344 6.35 -10.20 2.06
C GLY A 344 6.26 -11.72 2.20
N SER A 345 5.08 -12.26 2.00
CA SER A 345 4.83 -13.71 2.11
C SER A 345 5.08 -14.48 0.81
N TRP A 346 5.11 -13.80 -0.33
CA TRP A 346 5.35 -14.44 -1.62
C TRP A 346 6.84 -14.74 -1.83
N GLN A 347 7.14 -15.93 -2.37
CA GLN A 347 8.50 -16.28 -2.80
C GLN A 347 8.52 -16.95 -4.15
N TYR A 348 9.52 -16.60 -4.98
CA TYR A 348 9.80 -17.31 -6.21
C TYR A 348 10.14 -18.78 -5.89
N PRO A 349 9.44 -19.75 -6.49
CA PRO A 349 9.59 -21.17 -6.15
C PRO A 349 10.99 -21.70 -6.47
N ARG A 350 11.49 -22.60 -5.62
CA ARG A 350 12.73 -23.34 -5.89
C ARG A 350 12.46 -24.59 -6.72
N THR A 351 11.29 -25.20 -6.51
CA THR A 351 10.78 -26.34 -7.26
C THR A 351 9.27 -26.17 -7.50
N ASP A 352 8.74 -26.83 -8.51
CA ASP A 352 7.33 -26.70 -8.89
C ASP A 352 6.37 -27.26 -7.81
N ASP A 353 6.82 -28.21 -6.99
CA ASP A 353 6.08 -28.87 -5.92
C ASP A 353 6.27 -28.22 -4.54
N GLU A 354 7.07 -27.16 -4.45
CA GLU A 354 7.26 -26.44 -3.18
C GLU A 354 5.97 -25.81 -2.69
N THR A 355 5.62 -26.05 -1.42
CA THR A 355 4.48 -25.35 -0.78
C THR A 355 4.70 -23.85 -0.81
N PRO A 356 3.75 -23.04 -1.33
CA PRO A 356 3.87 -21.60 -1.34
C PRO A 356 4.11 -21.04 0.06
N MET A 357 5.02 -20.09 0.18
CA MET A 357 5.32 -19.44 1.46
C MET A 357 4.09 -18.71 2.03
N THR A 358 3.26 -18.14 1.17
CA THR A 358 1.97 -17.53 1.53
C THR A 358 1.05 -18.52 2.27
N HIS A 359 1.01 -19.80 1.85
CA HIS A 359 0.21 -20.81 2.55
C HIS A 359 0.74 -21.09 3.96
N LEU A 360 2.06 -21.16 4.13
CA LEU A 360 2.70 -21.37 5.43
C LEU A 360 2.43 -20.16 6.34
N HIS A 361 2.59 -18.95 5.80
CA HIS A 361 2.31 -17.71 6.52
C HIS A 361 0.85 -17.60 6.98
N LEU A 362 -0.10 -17.85 6.08
CA LEU A 362 -1.53 -17.78 6.43
C LEU A 362 -1.90 -18.80 7.51
N ARG A 363 -1.39 -20.02 7.43
CA ARG A 363 -1.60 -21.05 8.47
C ARG A 363 -0.95 -20.65 9.79
N ASP A 364 0.24 -20.08 9.77
CA ASP A 364 0.91 -19.59 10.97
C ASP A 364 0.12 -18.47 11.65
N SER A 365 -0.36 -17.50 10.89
CA SER A 365 -0.96 -16.27 11.43
C SER A 365 -2.45 -16.37 11.71
N PHE A 366 -3.18 -17.30 11.06
CA PHE A 366 -4.64 -17.34 11.13
C PHE A 366 -5.23 -18.65 11.63
N ALA A 367 -4.46 -19.73 11.86
CA ALA A 367 -5.01 -21.02 12.24
C ALA A 367 -5.83 -20.98 13.54
N ALA A 368 -5.50 -20.12 14.48
CA ALA A 368 -6.21 -19.97 15.75
C ALA A 368 -7.33 -18.91 15.72
N ILE A 369 -7.57 -18.27 14.56
CA ILE A 369 -8.54 -17.19 14.41
C ILE A 369 -9.90 -17.79 13.99
N PRO A 370 -11.03 -17.34 14.56
CA PRO A 370 -12.36 -17.77 14.12
C PRO A 370 -12.54 -17.59 12.62
N ALA A 371 -13.15 -18.58 11.96
CA ALA A 371 -13.20 -18.67 10.49
C ALA A 371 -13.84 -17.43 9.81
N ASP A 372 -14.89 -16.86 10.40
CA ASP A 372 -15.54 -15.64 9.89
C ASP A 372 -14.61 -14.41 9.96
N LYS A 373 -13.83 -14.30 11.05
CA LYS A 373 -12.84 -13.23 11.24
C LYS A 373 -11.65 -13.39 10.30
N ALA A 374 -11.13 -14.62 10.18
CA ALA A 374 -10.07 -14.95 9.23
C ALA A 374 -10.51 -14.65 7.79
N ALA A 375 -11.71 -15.05 7.38
CA ALA A 375 -12.27 -14.75 6.06
C ALA A 375 -12.35 -13.23 5.79
N GLY A 376 -12.76 -12.46 6.80
CA GLY A 376 -12.77 -11.00 6.75
C GLY A 376 -11.38 -10.46 6.44
N MET A 377 -10.41 -10.75 7.31
CA MET A 377 -9.05 -10.20 7.22
C MET A 377 -8.28 -10.67 5.99
N ILE A 378 -8.42 -11.95 5.57
CA ILE A 378 -7.66 -12.50 4.44
C ILE A 378 -8.21 -12.05 3.08
N GLY A 379 -9.49 -11.61 3.00
CA GLY A 379 -10.03 -11.26 1.68
C GLY A 379 -11.29 -10.45 1.64
N LEU A 380 -12.33 -10.79 2.43
CA LEU A 380 -13.64 -10.17 2.31
C LEU A 380 -13.64 -8.67 2.64
N ASN A 381 -12.83 -8.23 3.60
CA ASN A 381 -12.70 -6.81 3.93
C ASN A 381 -12.11 -6.04 2.74
N ALA A 382 -11.02 -6.55 2.15
CA ALA A 382 -10.41 -5.92 0.97
C ALA A 382 -11.36 -5.89 -0.23
N ALA A 383 -12.06 -7.00 -0.52
CA ALA A 383 -13.05 -7.05 -1.58
C ALA A 383 -14.15 -5.98 -1.40
N LYS A 384 -14.64 -5.80 -0.17
CA LYS A 384 -15.64 -4.78 0.16
C LYS A 384 -15.08 -3.36 0.02
N VAL A 385 -13.86 -3.12 0.47
CA VAL A 385 -13.24 -1.79 0.42
C VAL A 385 -13.06 -1.32 -1.02
N TYR A 386 -12.60 -2.21 -1.91
CA TYR A 386 -12.27 -1.90 -3.31
C TYR A 386 -13.39 -2.28 -4.31
N GLY A 387 -14.58 -2.60 -3.83
CA GLY A 387 -15.73 -2.90 -4.69
C GLY A 387 -15.51 -4.10 -5.60
N MET A 388 -14.76 -5.12 -5.14
CA MET A 388 -14.52 -6.35 -5.91
C MET A 388 -15.68 -7.32 -5.76
N ASP A 389 -16.03 -8.02 -6.85
CA ASP A 389 -17.12 -8.99 -6.87
C ASP A 389 -16.71 -10.30 -6.16
N ILE A 390 -17.20 -10.46 -4.93
CA ILE A 390 -16.89 -11.62 -4.09
C ILE A 390 -17.30 -12.94 -4.77
N ALA A 391 -18.43 -12.96 -5.50
CA ALA A 391 -18.90 -14.18 -6.15
C ALA A 391 -17.99 -14.60 -7.32
N LYS A 392 -17.42 -13.63 -8.04
CA LYS A 392 -16.42 -13.90 -9.07
C LYS A 392 -15.09 -14.33 -8.45
N LEU A 393 -14.64 -13.64 -7.41
CA LEU A 393 -13.41 -14.02 -6.69
C LEU A 393 -13.49 -15.41 -6.08
N GLN A 394 -14.68 -15.82 -5.56
CA GLN A 394 -14.86 -17.17 -5.05
C GLN A 394 -14.69 -18.22 -6.16
N LYS A 395 -15.25 -17.99 -7.35
CA LYS A 395 -15.07 -18.88 -8.50
C LYS A 395 -13.58 -19.00 -8.90
N VAL A 396 -12.83 -17.91 -8.78
CA VAL A 396 -11.37 -17.96 -8.99
C VAL A 396 -10.71 -18.79 -7.90
N ALA A 397 -11.02 -18.53 -6.62
CA ALA A 397 -10.47 -19.28 -5.49
C ALA A 397 -10.73 -20.79 -5.60
N ASP A 398 -11.93 -21.19 -6.07
CA ASP A 398 -12.33 -22.59 -6.24
C ASP A 398 -11.51 -23.32 -7.34
N ARG A 399 -10.94 -22.60 -8.31
CA ARG A 399 -10.18 -23.18 -9.44
C ARG A 399 -8.65 -23.11 -9.29
N ILE A 400 -8.15 -22.33 -8.33
CA ILE A 400 -6.73 -22.13 -8.09
C ILE A 400 -6.28 -22.85 -6.81
N ASN A 401 -5.02 -22.72 -6.43
CA ASN A 401 -4.47 -23.38 -5.24
C ASN A 401 -4.78 -22.61 -3.93
N SER A 402 -6.00 -22.07 -3.76
CA SER A 402 -6.39 -21.38 -2.53
C SER A 402 -6.54 -22.34 -1.35
N LEU A 403 -6.11 -21.90 -0.17
CA LEU A 403 -6.32 -22.65 1.06
C LEU A 403 -7.83 -22.76 1.40
N THR A 404 -8.28 -23.97 1.73
CA THR A 404 -9.57 -24.16 2.36
C THR A 404 -9.52 -23.74 3.83
N PHE A 405 -10.69 -23.51 4.46
CA PHE A 405 -10.73 -23.20 5.89
C PHE A 405 -10.19 -24.33 6.76
N GLU A 406 -10.37 -25.59 6.36
CA GLU A 406 -9.80 -26.74 7.05
C GLU A 406 -8.27 -26.73 7.00
N GLN A 407 -7.69 -26.45 5.83
CA GLN A 407 -6.24 -26.29 5.66
C GLN A 407 -5.71 -25.07 6.45
N LEU A 408 -6.41 -23.95 6.40
CA LEU A 408 -6.05 -22.74 7.16
C LEU A 408 -6.05 -22.98 8.67
N ALA A 409 -7.04 -23.71 9.20
CA ALA A 409 -7.16 -24.05 10.62
C ALA A 409 -6.12 -25.08 11.10
N THR A 410 -5.36 -25.69 10.18
CA THR A 410 -4.27 -26.61 10.51
C THR A 410 -3.00 -25.80 10.76
N PRO A 411 -2.49 -25.71 11.98
CA PRO A 411 -1.29 -24.93 12.29
C PRO A 411 -0.09 -25.35 11.45
N PHE A 412 0.81 -24.42 11.23
CA PHE A 412 2.09 -24.74 10.62
C PHE A 412 2.91 -25.64 11.60
N GLU A 413 3.23 -26.85 11.16
CA GLU A 413 4.06 -27.81 11.90
C GLU A 413 5.48 -27.81 11.34
N GLY A 414 6.31 -26.92 11.77
CA GLY A 414 7.71 -26.88 11.35
C GLY A 414 8.52 -25.92 12.20
N PRO A 415 9.84 -26.11 12.29
CA PRO A 415 10.66 -25.11 12.92
C PRO A 415 10.56 -23.82 12.13
N VAL A 416 10.11 -22.77 12.79
CA VAL A 416 10.01 -21.42 12.16
C VAL A 416 11.36 -20.99 11.63
N GLU A 417 12.43 -21.41 12.28
CA GLU A 417 13.81 -21.19 11.87
C GLU A 417 14.10 -21.66 10.44
N ASP A 418 13.53 -22.80 10.02
CA ASP A 418 13.70 -23.30 8.64
C ASP A 418 12.98 -22.42 7.61
N VAL A 419 11.89 -21.78 8.00
CA VAL A 419 11.15 -20.85 7.16
C VAL A 419 11.85 -19.50 7.13
N VAL A 420 12.25 -18.98 8.28
CA VAL A 420 12.96 -17.69 8.41
C VAL A 420 14.32 -17.72 7.74
N THR A 421 15.05 -18.86 7.76
CA THR A 421 16.31 -18.99 7.01
C THR A 421 16.13 -19.01 5.50
N ARG A 422 14.92 -19.37 5.02
CA ARG A 422 14.58 -19.35 3.58
C ARG A 422 14.09 -18.00 3.08
N SER A 423 13.70 -17.12 3.99
CA SER A 423 13.05 -15.87 3.66
C SER A 423 13.40 -14.78 4.69
N ALA A 424 13.72 -13.61 4.21
CA ALA A 424 14.00 -12.42 5.06
C ALA A 424 12.70 -11.77 5.61
N GLN A 425 11.63 -12.56 5.76
CA GLN A 425 10.29 -12.00 5.96
C GLN A 425 9.97 -11.64 7.40
N PHE A 426 9.26 -10.55 7.53
CA PHE A 426 8.71 -10.10 8.80
C PHE A 426 7.45 -10.87 9.21
N CYS A 427 6.80 -11.58 8.30
CA CYS A 427 5.54 -12.27 8.54
C CYS A 427 5.63 -13.44 9.53
N PHE A 428 6.82 -14.01 9.78
CA PHE A 428 7.01 -15.10 10.77
C PHE A 428 7.57 -14.64 12.12
N ARG A 429 7.58 -13.35 12.38
CA ARG A 429 8.05 -12.84 13.68
C ARG A 429 7.16 -13.28 14.83
N ARG A 430 7.74 -13.40 16.03
CA ARG A 430 7.07 -13.89 17.24
C ARG A 430 6.82 -12.80 18.28
N SER A 431 7.47 -11.65 18.15
CA SER A 431 7.31 -10.52 19.07
C SER A 431 7.62 -9.21 18.36
N GLY A 432 6.96 -8.14 18.79
CA GLY A 432 7.19 -6.80 18.27
C GLY A 432 6.98 -6.62 16.77
N PRO A 433 7.08 -5.42 16.24
CA PRO A 433 6.95 -5.16 14.81
C PRO A 433 8.04 -5.82 13.96
N PHE A 434 9.24 -6.03 14.50
CA PHE A 434 10.39 -6.58 13.79
C PHE A 434 11.31 -7.44 14.67
N GLY A 435 10.81 -7.95 15.76
CA GLY A 435 11.59 -8.71 16.78
C GLY A 435 11.42 -10.20 16.70
#